data_cb9517cad0dbc3a9bbbe072298b78a30
#
_entry.id   cb9517cad0dbc3a9bbbe072298b78a30
#
_cell.length_a   1.000
_cell.length_b   1.000
_cell.length_c   1.000
_cell.angle_alpha   90.00
_cell.angle_beta   90.00
_cell.angle_gamma   90.00
#
_symmetry.space_group_name_H-M   'P 1'
#
loop_
_entity.id
_entity.type
_entity.pdbx_description
1 polymer ?
#
loop_
_entity_poly.entity_id
_entity_poly.type
_entity_poly.pdbx_seq_one_letter_code
_entity_poly.pdbx_strand_id
1 'polypeptide(L)'
;MKNNHNKLTTISDAWRNAYGKDYEEGLHFLLNTNDLLERDVERICFEISEKRPIQYIIGNWDFYNGNYEVNSDVLIPRPETETLIEHIENSKLQPKSILDLGTGTGCIAIELSKIFPKATVDAVDVSIKAISIAKTNAKKNNANVRFLNSNWYQKVSLKYDLIVSNPPYVLSLIHI
;
A
#
# COMPACT_ATOMS: atom_id res chain seq x y z
N MET A 1 29.74 -15.21 2.20
CA MET A 1 28.76 -16.24 2.58
C MET A 1 28.52 -16.35 4.09
N LYS A 2 29.51 -16.44 4.98
CA LYS A 2 29.31 -16.51 6.44
C LYS A 2 28.54 -15.32 7.04
N ASN A 3 28.76 -14.09 6.55
CA ASN A 3 28.10 -12.89 7.06
C ASN A 3 26.58 -12.86 6.77
N ASN A 4 26.18 -13.34 5.61
CA ASN A 4 24.75 -13.39 5.25
C ASN A 4 23.99 -14.46 6.04
N HIS A 5 24.62 -15.60 6.31
CA HIS A 5 24.03 -16.64 7.16
C HIS A 5 23.78 -16.12 8.59
N ASN A 6 24.73 -15.40 9.18
CA ASN A 6 24.56 -14.82 10.50
C ASN A 6 23.42 -13.79 10.54
N LYS A 7 23.27 -12.94 9.50
CA LYS A 7 22.20 -11.96 9.41
C LYS A 7 20.80 -12.64 9.37
N LEU A 8 20.65 -13.67 8.54
CA LEU A 8 19.39 -14.42 8.44
C LEU A 8 19.04 -15.12 9.76
N THR A 9 20.03 -15.71 10.44
CA THR A 9 19.83 -16.33 11.75
C THR A 9 19.35 -15.32 12.78
N THR A 10 20.00 -14.14 12.86
CA THR A 10 19.61 -13.06 13.77
C THR A 10 18.16 -12.60 13.54
N ILE A 11 17.76 -12.39 12.29
CA ILE A 11 16.38 -12.00 11.95
C ILE A 11 15.41 -13.12 12.33
N SER A 12 15.74 -14.39 12.05
CA SER A 12 14.88 -15.52 12.38
C SER A 12 14.69 -15.69 13.88
N ASP A 13 15.74 -15.50 14.66
CA ASP A 13 15.66 -15.57 16.12
C ASP A 13 14.83 -14.41 16.70
N ALA A 14 15.03 -13.19 16.19
CA ALA A 14 14.21 -12.05 16.57
C ALA A 14 12.72 -12.29 16.26
N TRP A 15 12.41 -12.84 15.08
CA TRP A 15 11.04 -13.19 14.69
C TRP A 15 10.41 -14.22 15.63
N ARG A 16 11.10 -15.35 15.88
CA ARG A 16 10.60 -16.41 16.75
C ARG A 16 10.41 -15.94 18.19
N ASN A 17 11.28 -15.07 18.68
CA ASN A 17 11.14 -14.47 20.00
C ASN A 17 9.91 -13.54 20.10
N ALA A 18 9.61 -12.78 19.05
CA ALA A 18 8.49 -11.84 19.03
C ALA A 18 7.13 -12.50 18.79
N TYR A 19 7.07 -13.47 17.86
CA TYR A 19 5.82 -14.02 17.36
C TYR A 19 5.61 -15.51 17.71
N GLY A 20 6.64 -16.23 18.16
CA GLY A 20 6.57 -17.66 18.41
C GLY A 20 6.67 -18.51 17.13
N LYS A 21 6.55 -19.84 17.30
CA LYS A 21 6.69 -20.79 16.18
C LYS A 21 5.49 -20.83 15.24
N ASP A 22 4.35 -20.34 15.68
CA ASP A 22 3.08 -20.42 14.90
C ASP A 22 3.03 -19.40 13.74
N TYR A 23 4.03 -18.52 13.63
CA TYR A 23 4.11 -17.45 12.62
C TYR A 23 5.23 -17.64 11.61
N GLU A 24 5.65 -18.88 11.36
CA GLU A 24 6.74 -19.22 10.41
C GLU A 24 6.45 -18.76 8.97
N GLU A 25 5.17 -18.69 8.56
CA GLU A 25 4.77 -18.20 7.25
C GLU A 25 5.19 -16.74 7.03
N GLY A 26 4.96 -15.89 8.04
CA GLY A 26 5.43 -14.50 8.02
C GLY A 26 6.95 -14.37 7.95
N LEU A 27 7.67 -15.23 8.68
CA LEU A 27 9.13 -15.29 8.59
C LEU A 27 9.59 -15.67 7.19
N HIS A 28 8.92 -16.64 6.55
CA HIS A 28 9.23 -17.04 5.19
C HIS A 28 9.07 -15.87 4.20
N PHE A 29 7.99 -15.10 4.30
CA PHE A 29 7.79 -13.89 3.51
C PHE A 29 8.92 -12.89 3.72
N LEU A 30 9.29 -12.62 4.98
CA LEU A 30 10.36 -11.68 5.31
C LEU A 30 11.71 -12.13 4.72
N LEU A 31 12.08 -13.39 4.90
CA LEU A 31 13.37 -13.93 4.44
C LEU A 31 13.49 -13.99 2.91
N ASN A 32 12.38 -14.04 2.19
CA ASN A 32 12.33 -14.01 0.72
C ASN A 32 12.26 -12.59 0.15
N THR A 33 12.28 -11.56 1.00
CA THR A 33 12.27 -10.18 0.53
C THR A 33 13.59 -9.86 -0.17
N ASN A 34 13.50 -9.34 -1.39
CA ASN A 34 14.67 -8.80 -2.09
C ASN A 34 15.33 -7.73 -1.22
N ASP A 35 16.64 -7.64 -1.30
CA ASP A 35 17.48 -6.65 -0.60
C ASP A 35 17.45 -6.73 0.94
N LEU A 36 16.82 -7.74 1.55
CA LEU A 36 16.75 -7.87 3.01
C LEU A 36 18.16 -7.84 3.65
N LEU A 37 19.14 -8.51 3.04
CA LEU A 37 20.51 -8.62 3.54
C LEU A 37 21.34 -7.34 3.35
N GLU A 38 20.89 -6.44 2.49
CA GLU A 38 21.49 -5.12 2.26
C GLU A 38 20.97 -4.08 3.27
N ARG A 39 19.86 -4.39 3.93
CA ARG A 39 19.22 -3.52 4.91
C ARG A 39 19.87 -3.64 6.28
N ASP A 40 19.60 -2.66 7.13
CA ASP A 40 20.03 -2.63 8.51
C ASP A 40 19.32 -3.71 9.34
N VAL A 41 20.05 -4.76 9.70
CA VAL A 41 19.51 -5.91 10.46
C VAL A 41 19.07 -5.49 11.86
N GLU A 42 19.78 -4.56 12.52
CA GLU A 42 19.40 -4.10 13.87
C GLU A 42 18.05 -3.40 13.84
N ARG A 43 17.82 -2.55 12.82
CA ARG A 43 16.54 -1.91 12.60
C ARG A 43 15.42 -2.91 12.31
N ILE A 44 15.67 -3.92 11.48
CA ILE A 44 14.69 -4.97 11.19
C ILE A 44 14.31 -5.71 12.47
N CYS A 45 15.30 -6.12 13.27
CA CYS A 45 15.06 -6.80 14.55
C CYS A 45 14.29 -5.92 15.55
N PHE A 46 14.57 -4.62 15.58
CA PHE A 46 13.81 -3.66 16.39
C PHE A 46 12.34 -3.58 15.92
N GLU A 47 12.10 -3.42 14.63
CA GLU A 47 10.73 -3.37 14.08
C GLU A 47 9.94 -4.66 14.34
N ILE A 48 10.61 -5.82 14.31
CA ILE A 48 10.06 -7.12 14.69
C ILE A 48 9.69 -7.13 16.18
N SER A 49 10.59 -6.67 17.06
CA SER A 49 10.34 -6.64 18.51
C SER A 49 9.15 -5.75 18.88
N GLU A 50 8.95 -4.67 18.14
CA GLU A 50 7.79 -3.77 18.26
C GLU A 50 6.50 -4.35 17.65
N LYS A 51 6.55 -5.58 17.12
CA LYS A 51 5.43 -6.26 16.45
C LYS A 51 4.79 -5.43 15.34
N ARG A 52 5.61 -4.70 14.58
CA ARG A 52 5.12 -3.95 13.41
C ARG A 52 4.56 -4.92 12.36
N PRO A 53 3.51 -4.53 11.65
CA PRO A 53 3.02 -5.30 10.51
C PRO A 53 4.15 -5.64 9.54
N ILE A 54 4.24 -6.91 9.15
CA ILE A 54 5.33 -7.42 8.29
C ILE A 54 5.45 -6.61 6.99
N GLN A 55 4.33 -6.15 6.44
CA GLN A 55 4.28 -5.34 5.23
C GLN A 55 5.09 -4.05 5.37
N TYR A 56 5.04 -3.41 6.54
CA TYR A 56 5.83 -2.21 6.80
C TYR A 56 7.31 -2.53 7.01
N ILE A 57 7.63 -3.72 7.55
CA ILE A 57 9.02 -4.19 7.68
C ILE A 57 9.59 -4.49 6.28
N ILE A 58 8.81 -5.15 5.42
CA ILE A 58 9.18 -5.43 4.02
C ILE A 58 9.26 -4.12 3.21
N GLY A 59 8.34 -3.17 3.47
CA GLY A 59 8.28 -1.86 2.80
C GLY A 59 7.51 -1.86 1.49
N ASN A 60 6.99 -3.01 1.06
CA ASN A 60 6.12 -3.13 -0.10
C ASN A 60 5.14 -4.28 0.07
N TRP A 61 4.03 -4.25 -0.68
CA TRP A 61 3.01 -5.28 -0.64
C TRP A 61 2.33 -5.43 -2.00
N ASP A 62 2.01 -6.66 -2.35
CA ASP A 62 1.28 -6.96 -3.57
C ASP A 62 -0.20 -6.64 -3.37
N PHE A 63 -0.82 -6.08 -4.40
CA PHE A 63 -2.24 -5.80 -4.45
C PHE A 63 -2.68 -5.84 -5.91
N TYR A 64 -3.71 -6.66 -6.19
CA TYR A 64 -4.25 -6.88 -7.53
C TYR A 64 -3.14 -7.27 -8.52
N ASN A 65 -2.85 -6.43 -9.52
CA ASN A 65 -1.81 -6.68 -10.53
C ASN A 65 -0.54 -5.84 -10.33
N GLY A 66 -0.35 -5.27 -9.15
CA GLY A 66 0.78 -4.38 -8.85
C GLY A 66 1.46 -4.67 -7.53
N ASN A 67 2.67 -4.12 -7.38
CA ASN A 67 3.42 -4.10 -6.12
C ASN A 67 3.56 -2.66 -5.65
N TYR A 68 3.18 -2.40 -4.41
CA TYR A 68 3.02 -1.06 -3.84
C TYR A 68 3.93 -0.84 -2.66
N GLU A 69 4.67 0.26 -2.67
CA GLU A 69 5.40 0.74 -1.50
C GLU A 69 4.41 1.07 -0.39
N VAL A 70 4.71 0.59 0.82
CA VAL A 70 3.92 0.81 2.04
C VAL A 70 4.82 1.20 3.20
N ASN A 71 4.33 2.08 4.05
CA ASN A 71 4.94 2.42 5.33
C ASN A 71 3.85 2.90 6.32
N SER A 72 4.25 3.34 7.50
CA SER A 72 3.33 3.78 8.55
C SER A 72 2.47 5.02 8.21
N ASP A 73 2.72 5.69 7.09
CA ASP A 73 1.96 6.87 6.67
C ASP A 73 0.75 6.52 5.79
N VAL A 74 0.60 5.25 5.40
CA VAL A 74 -0.50 4.75 4.55
C VAL A 74 -1.08 3.44 5.08
N LEU A 75 -2.35 3.20 4.80
CA LEU A 75 -2.97 1.91 5.08
C LEU A 75 -2.39 0.85 4.12
N ILE A 76 -2.04 -0.33 4.67
CA ILE A 76 -1.68 -1.50 3.87
C ILE A 76 -2.89 -1.88 2.99
N PRO A 77 -2.71 -2.02 1.67
CA PRO A 77 -3.78 -2.47 0.80
C PRO A 77 -4.39 -3.78 1.29
N ARG A 78 -5.72 -3.83 1.33
CA ARG A 78 -6.46 -4.97 1.86
C ARG A 78 -6.96 -5.86 0.73
N PRO A 79 -6.92 -7.20 0.87
CA PRO A 79 -7.46 -8.13 -0.14
C PRO A 79 -8.94 -7.85 -0.47
N GLU A 80 -9.73 -7.44 0.53
CA GLU A 80 -11.14 -7.11 0.33
C GLU A 80 -11.35 -5.93 -0.63
N THR A 81 -10.34 -5.06 -0.75
CA THR A 81 -10.38 -3.93 -1.68
C THR A 81 -10.17 -4.37 -3.13
N GLU A 82 -9.54 -5.52 -3.37
CA GLU A 82 -9.40 -6.10 -4.71
C GLU A 82 -10.78 -6.46 -5.30
N THR A 83 -11.70 -6.94 -4.46
CA THR A 83 -13.09 -7.22 -4.88
C THR A 83 -13.79 -5.99 -5.43
N LEU A 84 -13.51 -4.80 -4.91
CA LEU A 84 -14.03 -3.54 -5.46
C LEU A 84 -13.55 -3.32 -6.90
N ILE A 85 -12.26 -3.55 -7.14
CA ILE A 85 -11.66 -3.39 -8.48
C ILE A 85 -12.23 -4.43 -9.44
N GLU A 86 -12.29 -5.71 -9.04
CA GLU A 86 -12.90 -6.79 -9.82
C GLU A 86 -14.35 -6.47 -10.21
N HIS A 87 -15.12 -5.94 -9.25
CA HIS A 87 -16.52 -5.56 -9.51
C HIS A 87 -16.62 -4.44 -10.55
N ILE A 88 -15.76 -3.44 -10.47
CA ILE A 88 -15.70 -2.33 -11.43
C ILE A 88 -15.24 -2.82 -12.80
N GLU A 89 -14.21 -3.66 -12.87
CA GLU A 89 -13.68 -4.21 -14.11
C GLU A 89 -14.71 -5.07 -14.83
N ASN A 90 -15.43 -5.93 -14.10
CA ASN A 90 -16.49 -6.81 -14.63
C ASN A 90 -17.80 -6.07 -14.93
N SER A 91 -17.90 -4.79 -14.56
CA SER A 91 -19.06 -3.98 -14.88
C SER A 91 -19.06 -3.55 -16.35
N LYS A 92 -20.21 -3.09 -16.83
CA LYS A 92 -20.33 -2.51 -18.19
C LYS A 92 -19.94 -1.02 -18.24
N LEU A 93 -19.36 -0.51 -17.15
CA LEU A 93 -18.97 0.90 -17.06
C LEU A 93 -17.83 1.20 -18.04
N GLN A 94 -17.91 2.37 -18.66
CA GLN A 94 -16.86 2.92 -19.53
C GLN A 94 -16.58 4.37 -19.10
N PRO A 95 -16.06 4.58 -17.89
CA PRO A 95 -15.84 5.93 -17.37
C PRO A 95 -14.77 6.65 -18.20
N LYS A 96 -14.99 7.93 -18.46
CA LYS A 96 -13.99 8.84 -19.06
C LYS A 96 -13.20 9.59 -17.99
N SER A 97 -13.75 9.65 -16.78
CA SER A 97 -13.16 10.35 -15.64
C SER A 97 -13.44 9.57 -14.35
N ILE A 98 -12.39 9.35 -13.56
CA ILE A 98 -12.42 8.57 -12.32
C ILE A 98 -11.81 9.41 -11.20
N LEU A 99 -12.41 9.36 -10.02
CA LEU A 99 -11.88 9.96 -8.80
C LEU A 99 -11.75 8.91 -7.71
N ASP A 100 -10.55 8.80 -7.12
CA ASP A 100 -10.28 7.99 -5.93
C ASP A 100 -10.14 8.92 -4.71
N LEU A 101 -11.02 8.77 -3.72
CA LEU A 101 -11.06 9.58 -2.51
C LEU A 101 -10.42 8.85 -1.33
N GLY A 102 -9.41 9.46 -0.71
CA GLY A 102 -8.62 8.83 0.35
C GLY A 102 -7.69 7.77 -0.22
N THR A 103 -6.92 8.13 -1.23
CA THR A 103 -6.18 7.20 -2.08
C THR A 103 -5.08 6.40 -1.37
N GLY A 104 -4.57 6.87 -0.22
CA GLY A 104 -3.54 6.19 0.56
C GLY A 104 -2.30 5.85 -0.28
N THR A 105 -2.07 4.56 -0.51
CA THR A 105 -0.98 4.06 -1.36
C THR A 105 -1.15 4.36 -2.85
N GLY A 106 -2.33 4.79 -3.27
CA GLY A 106 -2.68 4.97 -4.68
C GLY A 106 -3.15 3.70 -5.39
N CYS A 107 -3.22 2.56 -4.70
CA CYS A 107 -3.43 1.26 -5.34
C CYS A 107 -4.73 1.20 -6.15
N ILE A 108 -5.86 1.71 -5.65
CA ILE A 108 -7.13 1.72 -6.38
C ILE A 108 -7.01 2.58 -7.64
N ALA A 109 -6.57 3.83 -7.50
CA ALA A 109 -6.43 4.75 -8.62
C ALA A 109 -5.49 4.21 -9.71
N ILE A 110 -4.38 3.59 -9.30
CA ILE A 110 -3.38 3.01 -10.18
C ILE A 110 -3.97 1.84 -10.96
N GLU A 111 -4.62 0.89 -10.29
CA GLU A 111 -5.23 -0.25 -10.99
C GLU A 111 -6.35 0.19 -11.92
N LEU A 112 -7.21 1.12 -11.48
CA LEU A 112 -8.27 1.66 -12.35
C LEU A 112 -7.70 2.40 -13.57
N SER A 113 -6.55 3.05 -13.46
CA SER A 113 -5.90 3.70 -14.62
C SER A 113 -5.38 2.70 -15.65
N LYS A 114 -5.01 1.49 -15.21
CA LYS A 114 -4.60 0.39 -16.12
C LYS A 114 -5.81 -0.27 -16.78
N ILE A 115 -6.89 -0.49 -16.02
CA ILE A 115 -8.14 -1.08 -16.52
C ILE A 115 -8.83 -0.14 -17.52
N PHE A 116 -8.81 1.16 -17.26
CA PHE A 116 -9.43 2.18 -18.11
C PHE A 116 -8.40 3.15 -18.72
N PRO A 117 -7.54 2.71 -19.65
CA PRO A 117 -6.41 3.51 -20.16
C PRO A 117 -6.80 4.78 -20.92
N LYS A 118 -8.09 4.93 -21.26
CA LYS A 118 -8.65 6.14 -21.91
C LYS A 118 -9.27 7.11 -20.91
N ALA A 119 -9.43 6.71 -19.65
CA ALA A 119 -9.98 7.56 -18.60
C ALA A 119 -8.90 8.48 -18.03
N THR A 120 -9.30 9.68 -17.63
CA THR A 120 -8.50 10.50 -16.72
C THR A 120 -8.76 10.04 -15.29
N VAL A 121 -7.70 9.77 -14.54
CA VAL A 121 -7.81 9.33 -13.14
C VAL A 121 -7.19 10.37 -12.23
N ASP A 122 -8.01 10.87 -11.31
CA ASP A 122 -7.59 11.74 -10.22
C ASP A 122 -7.67 10.98 -8.90
N ALA A 123 -6.71 11.25 -8.03
CA ALA A 123 -6.66 10.65 -6.72
C ALA A 123 -6.35 11.71 -5.66
N VAL A 124 -7.09 11.71 -4.57
CA VAL A 124 -6.93 12.71 -3.51
C VAL A 124 -6.70 12.04 -2.16
N ASP A 125 -5.90 12.71 -1.35
CA ASP A 125 -5.70 12.36 0.06
C ASP A 125 -5.44 13.63 0.87
N VAL A 126 -5.83 13.62 2.12
CA VAL A 126 -5.54 14.72 3.06
C VAL A 126 -4.08 14.70 3.51
N SER A 127 -3.44 13.53 3.51
CA SER A 127 -2.05 13.33 3.89
C SER A 127 -1.12 13.60 2.71
N ILE A 128 -0.26 14.62 2.85
CA ILE A 128 0.82 14.91 1.88
C ILE A 128 1.78 13.72 1.77
N LYS A 129 2.02 13.00 2.87
CA LYS A 129 2.89 11.83 2.88
C LYS A 129 2.27 10.68 2.09
N ALA A 130 0.97 10.43 2.24
CA ALA A 130 0.27 9.44 1.42
C ALA A 130 0.34 9.80 -0.07
N ILE A 131 0.12 11.05 -0.45
CA ILE A 131 0.27 11.52 -1.83
C ILE A 131 1.69 11.29 -2.37
N SER A 132 2.72 11.47 -1.53
CA SER A 132 4.11 11.19 -1.95
C SER A 132 4.32 9.71 -2.27
N ILE A 133 3.83 8.82 -1.41
CA ILE A 133 3.90 7.36 -1.61
C ILE A 133 3.10 6.96 -2.85
N ALA A 134 1.87 7.46 -3.00
CA ALA A 134 1.03 7.18 -4.16
C ALA A 134 1.69 7.58 -5.48
N LYS A 135 2.40 8.73 -5.54
CA LYS A 135 3.19 9.15 -6.71
C LYS A 135 4.34 8.20 -7.00
N THR A 136 5.06 7.75 -5.97
CA THR A 136 6.13 6.73 -6.12
C THR A 136 5.55 5.44 -6.69
N ASN A 137 4.42 4.99 -6.14
CA ASN A 137 3.73 3.79 -6.59
C ASN A 137 3.23 3.91 -8.04
N ALA A 138 2.67 5.05 -8.42
CA ALA A 138 2.24 5.28 -9.79
C ALA A 138 3.42 5.19 -10.79
N LYS A 139 4.55 5.80 -10.45
CA LYS A 139 5.78 5.69 -11.25
C LYS A 139 6.27 4.25 -11.36
N LYS A 140 6.33 3.53 -10.24
CA LYS A 140 6.76 2.13 -10.17
C LYS A 140 5.87 1.21 -11.02
N ASN A 141 4.57 1.48 -11.03
CA ASN A 141 3.57 0.70 -11.75
C ASN A 141 3.26 1.23 -13.17
N ASN A 142 4.02 2.21 -13.68
CA ASN A 142 3.81 2.85 -14.99
C ASN A 142 2.38 3.38 -15.20
N ALA A 143 1.77 3.92 -14.17
CA ALA A 143 0.39 4.40 -14.17
C ALA A 143 0.32 5.92 -14.29
N ASN A 144 -0.65 6.41 -15.07
CA ASN A 144 -0.90 7.83 -15.26
C ASN A 144 -2.08 8.28 -14.38
N VAL A 145 -1.77 8.81 -13.20
CA VAL A 145 -2.74 9.29 -12.22
C VAL A 145 -2.37 10.70 -11.77
N ARG A 146 -3.33 11.60 -11.70
CA ARG A 146 -3.15 12.94 -11.17
C ARG A 146 -3.47 12.96 -9.67
N PHE A 147 -2.47 13.26 -8.85
CA PHE A 147 -2.59 13.28 -7.39
C PHE A 147 -2.74 14.71 -6.86
N LEU A 148 -3.75 14.92 -5.98
CA LEU A 148 -4.01 16.19 -5.31
C LEU A 148 -4.08 16.01 -3.80
N ASN A 149 -3.40 16.87 -3.07
CA ASN A 149 -3.60 16.95 -1.62
C ASN A 149 -4.87 17.75 -1.32
N SER A 150 -5.93 17.07 -0.87
CA SER A 150 -7.24 17.65 -0.63
C SER A 150 -7.95 16.95 0.54
N ASN A 151 -8.65 17.72 1.34
CA ASN A 151 -9.60 17.16 2.28
C ASN A 151 -10.91 16.90 1.53
N TRP A 152 -11.17 15.62 1.23
CA TRP A 152 -12.29 15.18 0.39
C TRP A 152 -12.39 16.01 -0.90
N TYR A 153 -13.53 16.62 -1.15
CA TYR A 153 -13.86 17.37 -2.35
C TYR A 153 -13.36 18.83 -2.37
N GLN A 154 -12.68 19.33 -1.32
CA GLN A 154 -12.38 20.77 -1.19
C GLN A 154 -11.60 21.35 -2.38
N LYS A 155 -10.72 20.56 -2.99
CA LYS A 155 -9.96 20.99 -4.18
C LYS A 155 -10.38 20.26 -5.46
N VAL A 156 -11.50 19.56 -5.41
CA VAL A 156 -12.06 18.82 -6.55
C VAL A 156 -13.14 19.68 -7.19
N SER A 157 -12.83 20.25 -8.36
CA SER A 157 -13.74 21.14 -9.10
C SER A 157 -14.42 20.44 -10.30
N LEU A 158 -13.97 19.25 -10.66
CA LEU A 158 -14.49 18.49 -11.81
C LEU A 158 -15.62 17.56 -11.38
N LYS A 159 -16.44 17.17 -12.36
CA LYS A 159 -17.38 16.06 -12.22
C LYS A 159 -16.72 14.79 -12.76
N TYR A 160 -17.07 13.65 -12.18
CA TYR A 160 -16.51 12.35 -12.54
C TYR A 160 -17.62 11.37 -12.88
N ASP A 161 -17.33 10.46 -13.82
CA ASP A 161 -18.25 9.39 -14.22
C ASP A 161 -18.24 8.25 -13.18
N LEU A 162 -17.08 8.06 -12.49
CA LEU A 162 -16.90 7.09 -11.44
C LEU A 162 -16.16 7.72 -10.25
N ILE A 163 -16.70 7.53 -9.06
CA ILE A 163 -16.04 7.92 -7.82
C ILE A 163 -15.91 6.68 -6.97
N VAL A 164 -14.69 6.42 -6.49
CA VAL A 164 -14.36 5.29 -5.61
C VAL A 164 -13.75 5.80 -4.32
N SER A 165 -13.93 5.04 -3.25
CA SER A 165 -13.31 5.36 -1.96
C SER A 165 -13.25 4.11 -1.09
N ASN A 166 -12.13 3.89 -0.42
CA ASN A 166 -11.99 2.93 0.67
C ASN A 166 -11.50 3.67 1.92
N PRO A 167 -12.37 4.48 2.56
CA PRO A 167 -12.00 5.29 3.71
C PRO A 167 -11.79 4.41 4.96
N PRO A 168 -11.07 4.91 5.97
CA PRO A 168 -11.00 4.22 7.26
C PRO A 168 -12.38 4.09 7.87
N TYR A 169 -12.78 2.86 8.28
CA TYR A 169 -14.10 2.55 8.83
C TYR A 169 -14.29 2.97 10.29
N VAL A 170 -13.22 3.34 10.96
CA VAL A 170 -13.28 3.83 12.34
C VAL A 170 -13.19 5.34 12.30
N LEU A 171 -14.30 6.00 12.62
CA LEU A 171 -14.23 7.39 13.07
C LEU A 171 -13.21 7.44 14.20
N SER A 172 -12.12 8.17 14.01
CA SER A 172 -11.22 8.46 15.13
C SER A 172 -11.98 9.37 16.11
N LEU A 173 -12.67 8.76 17.05
CA LEU A 173 -13.31 9.45 18.19
C LEU A 173 -12.27 10.09 19.13
N ILE A 174 -11.04 10.25 18.68
CA ILE A 174 -9.91 10.75 19.48
C ILE A 174 -9.74 12.28 19.34
N HIS A 175 -10.72 12.97 18.82
CA HIS A 175 -10.73 14.45 18.84
C HIS A 175 -12.09 14.98 19.30
N ILE A 176 -12.47 14.60 20.53
CA ILE A 176 -13.39 15.37 21.34
C ILE A 176 -12.65 15.80 22.60
#